data_49c373595401b244cac4432a5e0f4ec0
#
_entry.id   49c373595401b244cac4432a5e0f4ec0
#
_cell.length_a   1.000
_cell.length_b   1.000
_cell.length_c   1.000
_cell.angle_alpha   90.00
_cell.angle_beta   90.00
_cell.angle_gamma   90.00
#
_symmetry.space_group_name_H-M   'P 1'
#
loop_
_entity.id
_entity.type
_entity.pdbx_description
1 polymer ?
#
loop_
_entity_poly.entity_id
_entity_poly.type
_entity_poly.pdbx_seq_one_letter_code
_entity_poly.pdbx_strand_id
1 'polypeptide(L)'
;MAKRKIAHDEVEIDYSLNDLLLRGRVSAPPIEKELPSGDKLVEFRLIVSREKGEGVDTLDIAAWSAKSRRSALSLKSDEWIEVSGSIHRRFWKAASGLASRWQVEAIEIRRI
;
A
#
# COMPACT_ATOMS: atom_id res chain seq x y z
N MET A 1 -4.50 21.37 16.00
CA MET A 1 -5.92 21.70 15.83
C MET A 1 -6.75 20.87 16.80
N ALA A 2 -7.58 21.53 17.59
CA ALA A 2 -8.41 20.82 18.56
C ALA A 2 -9.48 20.00 17.83
N LYS A 3 -9.68 18.77 18.28
CA LYS A 3 -10.73 17.92 17.77
C LYS A 3 -12.09 18.45 18.21
N ARG A 4 -13.01 18.63 17.28
CA ARG A 4 -14.37 19.02 17.62
C ARG A 4 -15.01 17.93 18.47
N LYS A 5 -15.61 18.34 19.59
CA LYS A 5 -16.39 17.44 20.43
C LYS A 5 -17.80 17.31 19.85
N ILE A 6 -18.20 16.10 19.52
CA ILE A 6 -19.52 15.82 18.96
C ILE A 6 -20.53 15.72 20.10
N ALA A 7 -21.62 16.51 20.02
CA ALA A 7 -22.71 16.40 20.96
C ALA A 7 -23.47 15.08 20.76
N HIS A 8 -24.20 14.64 21.81
CA HIS A 8 -24.87 13.35 21.82
C HIS A 8 -25.84 13.10 20.65
N ASP A 9 -26.48 14.19 20.18
CA ASP A 9 -27.45 14.17 19.09
C ASP A 9 -26.90 14.67 17.73
N GLU A 10 -25.60 14.98 17.68
CA GLU A 10 -24.96 15.42 16.46
C GLU A 10 -24.24 14.26 15.77
N VAL A 11 -24.31 14.24 14.45
CA VAL A 11 -23.53 13.32 13.62
C VAL A 11 -22.58 14.13 12.77
N GLU A 12 -21.30 13.90 12.95
CA GLU A 12 -20.27 14.47 12.09
C GLU A 12 -20.12 13.58 10.86
N ILE A 13 -20.27 14.18 9.68
CA ILE A 13 -20.15 13.46 8.42
C ILE A 13 -18.72 13.58 7.94
N ASP A 14 -18.06 12.43 7.75
CA ASP A 14 -16.73 12.35 7.17
C ASP A 14 -16.84 11.90 5.71
N TYR A 15 -16.44 12.77 4.79
CA TYR A 15 -16.48 12.53 3.36
C TYR A 15 -15.15 12.01 2.80
N SER A 16 -14.19 11.68 3.66
CA SER A 16 -12.88 11.17 3.23
C SER A 16 -13.03 9.88 2.44
N LEU A 17 -12.22 9.76 1.39
CA LEU A 17 -12.15 8.56 0.58
C LEU A 17 -10.68 8.25 0.30
N ASN A 18 -10.29 7.00 0.50
CA ASN A 18 -8.94 6.52 0.20
C ASN A 18 -9.08 5.17 -0.49
N ASP A 19 -9.19 5.22 -1.80
CA ASP A 19 -9.49 4.06 -2.63
C ASP A 19 -8.67 4.12 -3.91
N LEU A 20 -7.82 3.11 -4.11
CA LEU A 20 -6.92 3.04 -5.25
C LEU A 20 -7.17 1.79 -6.07
N LEU A 21 -7.08 1.96 -7.37
CA LEU A 21 -7.04 0.86 -8.33
C LEU A 21 -5.84 1.11 -9.25
N LEU A 22 -4.86 0.23 -9.20
CA LEU A 22 -3.63 0.34 -9.95
C LEU A 22 -3.43 -0.87 -10.83
N ARG A 23 -2.97 -0.65 -12.04
CA ARG A 23 -2.48 -1.71 -12.93
C ARG A 23 -1.07 -1.42 -13.32
N GLY A 24 -0.22 -2.42 -13.24
CA GLY A 24 1.18 -2.24 -13.55
C GLY A 24 1.95 -3.55 -13.54
N ARG A 25 3.25 -3.43 -13.61
CA ARG A 25 4.20 -4.54 -13.69
C ARG A 25 4.94 -4.68 -12.37
N VAL A 26 5.13 -5.91 -11.91
CA VAL A 26 5.94 -6.20 -10.73
C VAL A 26 7.42 -5.94 -11.06
N SER A 27 8.10 -5.10 -10.27
CA SER A 27 9.48 -4.70 -10.53
C SER A 27 10.50 -5.79 -10.21
N ALA A 28 10.31 -6.46 -9.07
CA ALA A 28 11.21 -7.50 -8.57
C ALA A 28 10.42 -8.48 -7.71
N PRO A 29 10.96 -9.67 -7.41
CA PRO A 29 10.25 -10.62 -6.57
C PRO A 29 9.86 -10.01 -5.23
N PRO A 30 8.64 -10.30 -4.74
CA PRO A 30 8.19 -9.80 -3.44
C PRO A 30 9.04 -10.33 -2.29
N ILE A 31 9.13 -9.53 -1.22
CA ILE A 31 9.92 -9.85 -0.03
C ILE A 31 8.98 -9.92 1.18
N GLU A 32 9.01 -11.05 1.89
CA GLU A 32 8.33 -11.18 3.15
C GLU A 32 9.19 -10.61 4.27
N LYS A 33 8.55 -9.83 5.16
CA LYS A 33 9.19 -9.26 6.34
C LYS A 33 8.39 -9.61 7.59
N GLU A 34 9.09 -9.81 8.69
CA GLU A 34 8.48 -9.94 10.00
C GLU A 34 8.92 -8.75 10.86
N LEU A 35 7.93 -8.06 11.45
CA LEU A 35 8.17 -6.91 12.31
C LEU A 35 8.48 -7.36 13.73
N PRO A 36 9.12 -6.49 14.56
CA PRO A 36 9.35 -6.81 15.97
C PRO A 36 8.09 -7.17 16.74
N SER A 37 6.92 -6.68 16.32
CA SER A 37 5.63 -7.03 16.89
C SER A 37 5.19 -8.47 16.60
N GLY A 38 5.86 -9.17 15.69
CA GLY A 38 5.45 -10.47 15.20
C GLY A 38 4.56 -10.41 13.96
N ASP A 39 4.09 -9.23 13.58
CA ASP A 39 3.30 -9.06 12.37
C ASP A 39 4.15 -9.32 11.13
N LYS A 40 3.53 -9.92 10.14
CA LYS A 40 4.18 -10.19 8.85
C LYS A 40 3.57 -9.32 7.78
N LEU A 41 4.40 -8.91 6.83
CA LEU A 41 3.95 -8.25 5.62
C LEU A 41 4.79 -8.72 4.44
N VAL A 42 4.23 -8.55 3.25
CA VAL A 42 4.94 -8.78 1.99
C VAL A 42 5.02 -7.45 1.27
N GLU A 43 6.22 -7.05 0.87
CA GLU A 43 6.45 -5.82 0.14
C GLU A 43 6.94 -6.11 -1.27
N PHE A 44 6.47 -5.30 -2.21
CA PHE A 44 6.98 -5.31 -3.58
C PHE A 44 6.76 -3.94 -4.21
N ARG A 45 7.32 -3.72 -5.37
CA ARG A 45 7.16 -2.49 -6.14
C ARG A 45 6.39 -2.75 -7.41
N LEU A 46 5.47 -1.83 -7.70
CA LEU A 46 4.65 -1.83 -8.90
C LEU A 46 5.10 -0.70 -9.81
N ILE A 47 5.40 -1.02 -11.06
CA ILE A 47 5.78 -0.06 -12.09
C ILE A 47 4.52 0.31 -12.86
N VAL A 48 4.18 1.59 -12.84
CA VAL A 48 3.03 2.14 -13.57
C VAL A 48 3.54 3.18 -14.55
N SER A 49 3.28 2.98 -15.82
CA SER A 49 3.68 3.93 -16.86
C SER A 49 2.89 5.22 -16.75
N ARG A 50 3.58 6.33 -16.92
CA ARG A 50 2.95 7.64 -17.04
C ARG A 50 2.33 7.77 -18.42
N GLU A 51 1.32 8.62 -18.52
CA GLU A 51 0.69 8.93 -19.79
C GLU A 51 1.70 9.47 -20.80
N LYS A 52 1.45 9.23 -22.07
CA LYS A 52 2.25 9.77 -23.20
C LYS A 52 3.73 9.39 -23.19
N GLY A 53 4.08 8.28 -22.55
CA GLY A 53 5.45 7.80 -22.55
C GLY A 53 6.45 8.65 -21.78
N GLU A 54 6.00 9.44 -20.81
CA GLU A 54 6.84 10.33 -20.00
C GLU A 54 7.56 9.63 -18.83
N GLY A 55 7.81 8.34 -18.94
CA GLY A 55 8.47 7.55 -17.91
C GLY A 55 7.51 6.73 -17.09
N VAL A 56 7.95 6.33 -15.91
CA VAL A 56 7.19 5.44 -15.02
C VAL A 56 7.20 5.99 -13.59
N ASP A 57 6.16 5.64 -12.86
CA ASP A 57 6.16 5.74 -11.40
C ASP A 57 6.38 4.36 -10.81
N THR A 58 7.16 4.31 -9.75
CA THR A 58 7.36 3.08 -8.99
C THR A 58 6.72 3.26 -7.63
N LEU A 59 5.75 2.40 -7.31
CA LEU A 59 4.98 2.49 -6.10
C LEU A 59 5.32 1.34 -5.15
N ASP A 60 5.50 1.66 -3.87
CA ASP A 60 5.68 0.66 -2.83
C ASP A 60 4.32 0.07 -2.44
N ILE A 61 4.21 -1.24 -2.53
CA ILE A 61 3.00 -2.00 -2.21
C ILE A 61 3.29 -2.87 -0.99
N ALA A 62 2.37 -2.87 -0.04
CA ALA A 62 2.45 -3.72 1.14
C ALA A 62 1.19 -4.57 1.28
N ALA A 63 1.37 -5.85 1.54
CA ALA A 63 0.29 -6.79 1.80
C ALA A 63 0.38 -7.26 3.25
N TRP A 64 -0.67 -7.02 4.03
CA TRP A 64 -0.71 -7.32 5.46
C TRP A 64 -1.57 -8.53 5.83
N SER A 65 -2.74 -8.68 5.21
CA SER A 65 -3.62 -9.82 5.51
C SER A 65 -3.01 -11.13 5.02
N ALA A 66 -3.39 -12.24 5.63
CA ALA A 66 -2.92 -13.56 5.20
C ALA A 66 -3.23 -13.83 3.73
N LYS A 67 -4.41 -13.44 3.27
CA LYS A 67 -4.83 -13.60 1.89
C LYS A 67 -3.99 -12.76 0.92
N SER A 68 -3.82 -11.47 1.21
CA SER A 68 -3.04 -10.59 0.34
C SER A 68 -1.56 -10.93 0.35
N ARG A 69 -1.00 -11.36 1.50
CA ARG A 69 0.39 -11.83 1.56
C ARG A 69 0.61 -13.06 0.68
N ARG A 70 -0.32 -14.01 0.71
CA ARG A 70 -0.25 -15.20 -0.12
C ARG A 70 -0.30 -14.87 -1.61
N SER A 71 -1.19 -13.97 -2.00
CA SER A 71 -1.27 -13.50 -3.38
C SER A 71 0.01 -12.79 -3.79
N ALA A 72 0.55 -11.91 -2.95
CA ALA A 72 1.77 -11.17 -3.23
C ALA A 72 2.97 -12.10 -3.40
N LEU A 73 3.15 -13.10 -2.52
CA LEU A 73 4.27 -14.03 -2.59
C LEU A 73 4.28 -14.89 -3.86
N SER A 74 3.14 -15.06 -4.50
CA SER A 74 3.03 -15.81 -5.75
C SER A 74 3.44 -15.03 -6.99
N LEU A 75 3.68 -13.72 -6.87
CA LEU A 75 4.01 -12.85 -8.00
C LEU A 75 5.44 -13.05 -8.47
N LYS A 76 5.63 -12.90 -9.78
CA LYS A 76 6.93 -12.96 -10.43
C LYS A 76 7.30 -11.59 -11.00
N SER A 77 8.60 -11.35 -11.17
CA SER A 77 9.09 -10.16 -11.85
C SER A 77 8.44 -10.00 -13.22
N ASP A 78 8.17 -8.76 -13.59
CA ASP A 78 7.57 -8.38 -14.87
C ASP A 78 6.12 -8.85 -15.09
N GLU A 79 5.52 -9.48 -14.11
CA GLU A 79 4.11 -9.90 -14.20
C GLU A 79 3.19 -8.69 -14.14
N TRP A 80 2.17 -8.67 -15.01
CA TRP A 80 1.15 -7.64 -15.02
C TRP A 80 0.05 -7.99 -14.03
N ILE A 81 -0.27 -7.03 -13.17
CA ILE A 81 -1.26 -7.23 -12.10
C ILE A 81 -2.14 -6.01 -11.91
N GLU A 82 -3.26 -6.23 -11.24
CA GLU A 82 -4.14 -5.19 -10.75
C GLU A 82 -4.16 -5.24 -9.23
N VAL A 83 -3.93 -4.08 -8.60
CA VAL A 83 -3.95 -3.94 -7.15
C VAL A 83 -5.04 -2.97 -6.76
N SER A 84 -5.95 -3.40 -5.89
CA SER A 84 -6.91 -2.52 -5.23
C SER A 84 -6.53 -2.36 -3.77
N GLY A 85 -6.68 -1.16 -3.24
CA GLY A 85 -6.32 -0.86 -1.87
C GLY A 85 -6.42 0.61 -1.54
N SER A 86 -5.61 1.04 -0.62
CA SER A 86 -5.57 2.41 -0.13
C SER A 86 -4.14 2.85 0.12
N ILE A 87 -3.90 4.16 0.14
CA ILE A 87 -2.57 4.70 0.40
C ILE A 87 -2.47 5.13 1.86
N HIS A 88 -1.38 4.74 2.52
CA HIS A 88 -1.13 5.09 3.91
C HIS A 88 0.31 5.55 4.09
N ARG A 89 0.52 6.48 5.00
CA ARG A 89 1.84 6.87 5.41
C ARG A 89 2.27 6.00 6.58
N ARG A 90 3.35 5.27 6.39
CA ARG A 90 3.93 4.43 7.41
C ARG A 90 5.09 5.15 8.09
N PHE A 91 5.10 5.10 9.41
CA PHE A 91 6.15 5.69 10.23
C PHE A 91 6.93 4.60 10.97
N TRP A 92 8.22 4.82 11.13
CA TRP A 92 9.07 3.97 11.97
C TRP A 92 10.22 4.76 12.54
N LYS A 93 10.81 4.23 13.62
CA LYS A 93 11.97 4.85 14.24
C LYS A 93 13.24 4.36 13.55
N ALA A 94 14.01 5.28 13.00
CA ALA A 94 15.29 5.02 12.38
C ALA A 94 16.41 5.61 13.22
N ALA A 95 17.66 5.27 12.91
CA ALA A 95 18.83 5.77 13.63
C ALA A 95 18.94 7.31 13.61
N SER A 96 18.49 7.94 12.54
CA SER A 96 18.49 9.39 12.36
C SER A 96 17.23 10.09 12.89
N GLY A 97 16.30 9.36 13.50
CA GLY A 97 15.03 9.88 14.00
C GLY A 97 13.83 9.20 13.39
N LEU A 98 12.69 9.89 13.40
CA LEU A 98 11.46 9.36 12.82
C LEU A 98 11.51 9.39 11.29
N ALA A 99 11.33 8.23 10.67
CA ALA A 99 11.24 8.10 9.22
C ALA A 99 9.81 7.78 8.79
N SER A 100 9.50 8.06 7.54
CA SER A 100 8.17 7.75 7.00
C SER A 100 8.23 7.46 5.50
N ARG A 101 7.23 6.71 5.04
CA ARG A 101 7.08 6.37 3.64
C ARG A 101 5.60 6.19 3.32
N TRP A 102 5.20 6.66 2.16
CA TRP A 102 3.89 6.35 1.62
C TRP A 102 3.91 4.97 0.97
N GLN A 103 2.93 4.15 1.32
CA GLN A 103 2.76 2.81 0.76
C GLN A 103 1.30 2.58 0.37
N VAL A 104 1.11 1.80 -0.66
CA VAL A 104 -0.22 1.27 -1.00
C VAL A 104 -0.42 -0.01 -0.19
N GLU A 105 -1.44 -0.03 0.65
CA GLU A 105 -1.86 -1.26 1.31
C GLU A 105 -2.79 -2.03 0.38
N ALA A 106 -2.34 -3.17 -0.09
CA ALA A 106 -3.10 -4.01 -1.00
C ALA A 106 -4.20 -4.75 -0.26
N ILE A 107 -5.44 -4.60 -0.72
CA ILE A 107 -6.59 -5.38 -0.25
C ILE A 107 -6.75 -6.60 -1.15
N GLU A 108 -6.67 -6.40 -2.45
CA GLU A 108 -6.79 -7.47 -3.43
C GLU A 108 -5.74 -7.31 -4.53
N ILE A 109 -5.14 -8.42 -4.93
CA ILE A 109 -4.17 -8.49 -6.02
C ILE A 109 -4.67 -9.52 -7.01
N ARG A 110 -4.82 -9.09 -8.27
CA ARG A 110 -5.29 -9.96 -9.35
C ARG A 110 -4.32 -9.95 -10.51
N ARG A 111 -4.13 -11.09 -11.13
CA ARG A 111 -3.42 -11.18 -12.42
C ARG A 111 -4.31 -10.66 -13.54
N ILE A 112 -3.68 -10.01 -14.49
CA ILE A 112 -4.37 -9.51 -15.68
C ILE A 112 -4.32 -10.57 -16.78
#